data_e5b2caa623ed3e478c29cf5cffe3e790
#
_entry.id   e5b2caa623ed3e478c29cf5cffe3e790
#
_cell.length_a   1.000
_cell.length_b   1.000
_cell.length_c   1.000
_cell.angle_alpha   90.00
_cell.angle_beta   90.00
_cell.angle_gamma   90.00
#
_symmetry.space_group_name_H-M   'P 1'
#
loop_
_entity.id
_entity.type
_entity.pdbx_description
1 polymer ?
#
loop_
_entity_poly.entity_id
_entity_poly.type
_entity_poly.pdbx_seq_one_letter_code
_entity_poly.pdbx_strand_id
1 'polypeptide(L)'
;ARNARYKIFEEVLQPQDQLLLAHHADDVAETILFRLFRGTGLDGLQGPMKKRILGEGMLLRPWLGYTKSDLMQYLSSQEIQFISDETNFEDNQDRNFIRNEVLRMASKRWPNAGSQIQKTAELVSKHKKAHDFLLDRQFGEYIRGHKLQRKFLLELEEDTCAEVLRHWIKINNIAMPNKKIIDEIFKAFIRSNPSSKTKVNWSRADNDQKSAFLTFCDGDLILNEK
;
A
#
# COMPACT_ATOMS: atom_id res chain seq x y z
N ALA A 1 13.53 -11.42 -7.65
CA ALA A 1 12.70 -12.61 -7.40
C ALA A 1 11.20 -12.26 -7.26
N ARG A 2 10.79 -11.38 -6.32
CA ARG A 2 9.37 -11.06 -6.09
C ARG A 2 8.64 -10.53 -7.33
N ASN A 3 9.19 -9.51 -7.99
CA ASN A 3 8.55 -8.88 -9.16
C ASN A 3 8.36 -9.87 -10.32
N ALA A 4 9.35 -10.74 -10.58
CA ALA A 4 9.23 -11.77 -11.60
C ALA A 4 8.09 -12.75 -11.30
N ARG A 5 7.97 -13.19 -10.02
CA ARG A 5 6.88 -14.08 -9.58
C ARG A 5 5.50 -13.43 -9.75
N TYR A 6 5.35 -12.15 -9.37
CA TYR A 6 4.07 -11.44 -9.52
C TYR A 6 3.69 -11.24 -10.98
N LYS A 7 4.68 -10.96 -11.85
CA LYS A 7 4.44 -10.87 -13.29
C LYS A 7 3.89 -12.18 -13.88
N ILE A 8 4.47 -13.33 -13.49
CA ILE A 8 3.95 -14.64 -13.90
C ILE A 8 2.53 -14.84 -13.38
N PHE A 9 2.23 -14.47 -12.13
CA PHE A 9 0.87 -14.57 -11.60
C PHE A 9 -0.12 -13.72 -12.38
N GLU A 10 0.25 -12.49 -12.78
CA GLU A 10 -0.58 -11.61 -13.59
C GLU A 10 -0.85 -12.17 -14.99
N GLU A 11 0.14 -12.84 -15.59
CA GLU A 11 0.03 -13.47 -16.92
C GLU A 11 -0.83 -14.74 -16.93
N VAL A 12 -0.86 -15.48 -15.82
CA VAL A 12 -1.55 -16.79 -15.72
C VAL A 12 -2.98 -16.67 -15.23
N LEU A 13 -3.29 -15.68 -14.38
CA LEU A 13 -4.62 -15.52 -13.80
C LEU A 13 -5.66 -15.12 -14.84
N GLN A 14 -6.73 -15.91 -14.92
CA GLN A 14 -7.90 -15.66 -15.77
C GLN A 14 -9.02 -14.96 -15.00
N PRO A 15 -10.05 -14.43 -15.67
CA PRO A 15 -11.24 -13.89 -15.01
C PRO A 15 -11.86 -14.91 -14.05
N GLN A 16 -12.16 -14.48 -12.81
CA GLN A 16 -12.68 -15.28 -11.69
C GLN A 16 -11.64 -16.14 -10.95
N ASP A 17 -10.40 -16.28 -11.43
CA ASP A 17 -9.35 -16.98 -10.69
C ASP A 17 -8.98 -16.26 -9.39
N GLN A 18 -8.61 -17.07 -8.38
CA GLN A 18 -8.19 -16.59 -7.08
C GLN A 18 -6.80 -17.13 -6.71
N LEU A 19 -5.84 -16.23 -6.59
CA LEU A 19 -4.51 -16.55 -6.04
C LEU A 19 -4.54 -16.40 -4.52
N LEU A 20 -4.37 -17.50 -3.80
CA LEU A 20 -4.27 -17.48 -2.34
C LEU A 20 -2.81 -17.34 -1.91
N LEU A 21 -2.53 -16.34 -1.08
CA LEU A 21 -1.22 -16.17 -0.44
C LEU A 21 -1.31 -16.42 1.06
N ALA A 22 -0.38 -17.22 1.58
CA ALA A 22 -0.31 -17.65 2.98
C ALA A 22 0.30 -16.60 3.94
N HIS A 23 0.14 -15.29 3.65
CA HIS A 23 0.56 -14.26 4.59
C HIS A 23 -0.31 -14.28 5.85
N HIS A 24 0.31 -14.10 7.01
CA HIS A 24 -0.32 -14.17 8.34
C HIS A 24 -0.10 -12.88 9.15
N ALA A 25 -0.61 -12.82 10.38
CA ALA A 25 -0.56 -11.61 11.23
C ALA A 25 0.87 -11.11 11.49
N ASP A 26 1.83 -12.02 11.67
CA ASP A 26 3.23 -11.63 11.89
C ASP A 26 3.84 -10.96 10.65
N ASP A 27 3.48 -11.39 9.42
CA ASP A 27 3.90 -10.71 8.19
C ASP A 27 3.35 -9.29 8.09
N VAL A 28 2.16 -9.05 8.69
CA VAL A 28 1.60 -7.69 8.79
C VAL A 28 2.48 -6.85 9.70
N ALA A 29 2.83 -7.35 10.89
CA ALA A 29 3.68 -6.63 11.85
C ALA A 29 5.06 -6.31 11.26
N GLU A 30 5.70 -7.29 10.59
CA GLU A 30 6.96 -7.08 9.88
C GLU A 30 6.84 -5.98 8.80
N THR A 31 5.78 -6.04 8.00
CA THR A 31 5.54 -5.06 6.94
C THR A 31 5.33 -3.65 7.48
N ILE A 32 4.60 -3.51 8.59
CA ILE A 32 4.35 -2.23 9.25
C ILE A 32 5.65 -1.66 9.81
N LEU A 33 6.43 -2.43 10.56
CA LEU A 33 7.71 -1.99 11.11
C LEU A 33 8.70 -1.63 10.00
N PHE A 34 8.81 -2.44 8.97
CA PHE A 34 9.66 -2.16 7.82
C PHE A 34 9.32 -0.82 7.15
N ARG A 35 8.02 -0.55 6.95
CA ARG A 35 7.55 0.70 6.36
C ARG A 35 7.75 1.88 7.31
N LEU A 36 7.51 1.68 8.62
CA LEU A 36 7.70 2.70 9.65
C LEU A 36 9.15 3.17 9.70
N PHE A 37 10.12 2.25 9.73
CA PHE A 37 11.55 2.57 9.73
C PHE A 37 12.04 3.28 8.46
N ARG A 38 11.30 3.16 7.36
CA ARG A 38 11.59 3.84 6.10
C ARG A 38 10.82 5.16 5.91
N GLY A 39 10.05 5.57 6.90
CA GLY A 39 9.20 6.76 6.84
C GLY A 39 8.00 6.54 5.91
N THR A 40 6.87 6.18 6.47
CA THR A 40 5.63 5.96 5.71
C THR A 40 4.50 6.84 6.24
N GLY A 41 3.58 7.23 5.34
CA GLY A 41 2.30 7.83 5.72
C GLY A 41 1.26 6.78 6.10
N LEU A 42 0.02 7.24 6.37
CA LEU A 42 -1.10 6.40 6.79
C LEU A 42 -1.40 5.27 5.79
N ASP A 43 -1.23 5.51 4.48
CA ASP A 43 -1.45 4.47 3.47
C ASP A 43 -0.51 3.26 3.64
N GLY A 44 0.73 3.50 4.05
CA GLY A 44 1.68 2.41 4.32
C GLY A 44 1.41 1.68 5.63
N LEU A 45 0.80 2.34 6.62
CA LEU A 45 0.47 1.75 7.92
C LEU A 45 -0.78 0.86 7.90
N GLN A 46 -1.56 0.85 6.83
CA GLN A 46 -2.71 -0.07 6.68
C GLN A 46 -2.32 -1.55 6.57
N GLY A 47 -1.03 -1.85 6.38
CA GLY A 47 -0.57 -3.21 6.12
C GLY A 47 -0.90 -3.70 4.70
N PRO A 48 -0.74 -5.01 4.44
CA PRO A 48 -1.10 -5.61 3.17
C PRO A 48 -2.63 -5.75 3.05
N MET A 49 -3.16 -5.50 1.85
CA MET A 49 -4.60 -5.68 1.59
C MET A 49 -4.99 -7.16 1.69
N LYS A 50 -6.15 -7.44 2.34
CA LYS A 50 -6.73 -8.80 2.37
C LYS A 50 -7.07 -9.31 0.96
N LYS A 51 -7.47 -8.39 0.07
CA LYS A 51 -7.95 -8.68 -1.28
C LYS A 51 -7.55 -7.56 -2.22
N ARG A 52 -7.03 -7.89 -3.41
CA ARG A 52 -6.79 -6.93 -4.49
C ARG A 52 -6.90 -7.61 -5.87
N ILE A 53 -7.14 -6.83 -6.90
CA ILE A 53 -7.04 -7.29 -8.30
C ILE A 53 -5.58 -7.59 -8.62
N LEU A 54 -5.33 -8.65 -9.38
CA LEU A 54 -4.02 -9.03 -9.91
C LEU A 54 -4.22 -9.66 -11.30
N GLY A 55 -3.73 -8.98 -12.34
CA GLY A 55 -4.06 -9.36 -13.73
C GLY A 55 -5.58 -9.31 -13.96
N GLU A 56 -6.13 -10.35 -14.54
CA GLU A 56 -7.59 -10.52 -14.74
C GLU A 56 -8.29 -11.19 -13.55
N GLY A 57 -7.53 -11.74 -12.61
CA GLY A 57 -8.03 -12.45 -11.43
C GLY A 57 -7.91 -11.65 -10.14
N MET A 58 -7.93 -12.36 -9.02
CA MET A 58 -7.93 -11.79 -7.69
C MET A 58 -6.88 -12.42 -6.79
N LEU A 59 -6.11 -11.59 -6.07
CA LEU A 59 -5.21 -12.03 -5.02
C LEU A 59 -5.90 -11.90 -3.66
N LEU A 60 -5.89 -12.98 -2.88
CA LEU A 60 -6.47 -13.07 -1.55
C LEU A 60 -5.40 -13.45 -0.50
N ARG A 61 -5.53 -12.92 0.71
CA ARG A 61 -4.73 -13.26 1.89
C ARG A 61 -5.65 -13.62 3.05
N PRO A 62 -6.16 -14.87 3.10
CA PRO A 62 -7.19 -15.23 4.07
C PRO A 62 -6.67 -15.26 5.52
N TRP A 63 -5.37 -15.49 5.74
CA TRP A 63 -4.79 -15.72 7.05
C TRP A 63 -4.20 -14.49 7.75
N LEU A 64 -4.44 -13.27 7.23
CA LEU A 64 -3.92 -12.05 7.87
C LEU A 64 -4.42 -11.81 9.31
N GLY A 65 -5.48 -12.48 9.73
CA GLY A 65 -6.02 -12.40 11.09
C GLY A 65 -5.45 -13.45 12.06
N TYR A 66 -4.67 -14.42 11.57
CA TYR A 66 -4.11 -15.52 12.37
C TYR A 66 -2.61 -15.32 12.55
N THR A 67 -2.08 -15.64 13.73
CA THR A 67 -0.64 -15.64 13.98
C THR A 67 0.01 -16.90 13.40
N LYS A 68 1.33 -16.89 13.22
CA LYS A 68 2.08 -18.09 12.87
C LYS A 68 1.88 -19.20 13.93
N SER A 69 1.79 -18.81 15.21
CA SER A 69 1.53 -19.74 16.31
C SER A 69 0.17 -20.45 16.17
N ASP A 70 -0.89 -19.71 15.80
CA ASP A 70 -2.23 -20.28 15.58
C ASP A 70 -2.20 -21.32 14.45
N LEU A 71 -1.50 -20.98 13.35
CA LEU A 71 -1.36 -21.89 12.21
C LEU A 71 -0.56 -23.15 12.56
N MET A 72 0.52 -23.00 13.33
CA MET A 72 1.33 -24.12 13.79
C MET A 72 0.56 -25.04 14.74
N GLN A 73 -0.22 -24.46 15.66
CA GLN A 73 -1.08 -25.21 16.55
C GLN A 73 -2.13 -26.02 15.77
N TYR A 74 -2.73 -25.42 14.76
CA TYR A 74 -3.68 -26.11 13.88
C TYR A 74 -3.01 -27.28 13.14
N LEU A 75 -1.85 -27.07 12.50
CA LEU A 75 -1.13 -28.13 11.80
C LEU A 75 -0.78 -29.29 12.76
N SER A 76 -0.31 -28.97 13.98
CA SER A 76 -0.02 -30.00 15.00
C SER A 76 -1.27 -30.77 15.42
N SER A 77 -2.42 -30.10 15.58
CA SER A 77 -3.70 -30.75 15.93
C SER A 77 -4.23 -31.67 14.84
N GLN A 78 -3.83 -31.46 13.59
CA GLN A 78 -4.21 -32.26 12.44
C GLN A 78 -3.11 -33.25 12.00
N GLU A 79 -2.02 -33.36 12.78
CA GLU A 79 -0.87 -34.19 12.46
C GLU A 79 -0.25 -33.95 11.07
N ILE A 80 -0.39 -32.72 10.55
CA ILE A 80 0.14 -32.34 9.25
C ILE A 80 1.61 -31.97 9.36
N GLN A 81 2.46 -32.69 8.62
CA GLN A 81 3.89 -32.38 8.52
C GLN A 81 4.14 -31.18 7.65
N PHE A 82 5.13 -30.36 8.01
CA PHE A 82 5.58 -29.21 7.22
C PHE A 82 7.10 -29.15 7.18
N ILE A 83 7.62 -28.48 6.14
CA ILE A 83 9.06 -28.26 5.96
C ILE A 83 9.42 -26.90 6.51
N SER A 84 10.48 -26.82 7.30
CA SER A 84 11.07 -25.56 7.72
C SER A 84 12.16 -25.16 6.72
N ASP A 85 12.00 -23.99 6.12
CA ASP A 85 13.00 -23.42 5.21
C ASP A 85 14.11 -22.75 6.04
N GLU A 86 15.36 -23.23 5.91
CA GLU A 86 16.52 -22.74 6.66
C GLU A 86 16.86 -21.28 6.33
N THR A 87 16.52 -20.80 5.12
CA THR A 87 16.76 -19.40 4.72
C THR A 87 15.95 -18.38 5.55
N ASN A 88 14.92 -18.82 6.27
CA ASN A 88 14.18 -17.96 7.20
C ASN A 88 15.01 -17.49 8.42
N PHE A 89 16.15 -18.11 8.68
CA PHE A 89 17.05 -17.77 9.79
C PHE A 89 18.21 -16.84 9.38
N GLU A 90 18.35 -16.51 8.10
CA GLU A 90 19.38 -15.61 7.61
C GLU A 90 18.98 -14.14 7.80
N ASP A 91 19.72 -13.39 8.62
CA ASP A 91 19.43 -11.97 8.94
C ASP A 91 19.92 -10.97 7.88
N ASN A 92 20.41 -11.46 6.73
CA ASN A 92 20.91 -10.63 5.64
C ASN A 92 19.85 -9.77 4.94
N GLN A 93 18.56 -10.00 5.25
CA GLN A 93 17.44 -9.22 4.69
C GLN A 93 16.74 -8.42 5.80
N ASP A 94 16.44 -7.16 5.54
CA ASP A 94 15.74 -6.25 6.48
C ASP A 94 14.52 -6.89 7.16
N ARG A 95 13.76 -7.72 6.45
CA ARG A 95 12.57 -8.38 7.01
C ARG A 95 12.93 -9.49 8.01
N ASN A 96 13.95 -10.26 7.70
CA ASN A 96 14.43 -11.31 8.61
C ASN A 96 15.00 -10.67 9.89
N PHE A 97 15.75 -9.57 9.78
CA PHE A 97 16.22 -8.80 10.91
C PHE A 97 15.06 -8.28 11.78
N ILE A 98 14.01 -7.71 11.16
CA ILE A 98 12.82 -7.26 11.89
C ILE A 98 12.15 -8.42 12.63
N ARG A 99 11.99 -9.57 11.97
CA ARG A 99 11.40 -10.78 12.55
C ARG A 99 12.24 -11.33 13.72
N ASN A 100 13.52 -11.60 13.44
CA ASN A 100 14.37 -12.36 14.33
C ASN A 100 14.92 -11.52 15.49
N GLU A 101 15.17 -10.22 15.27
CA GLU A 101 15.76 -9.37 16.30
C GLU A 101 14.73 -8.40 16.87
N VAL A 102 14.09 -7.55 16.05
CA VAL A 102 13.24 -6.47 16.55
C VAL A 102 11.97 -7.01 17.21
N LEU A 103 11.19 -7.82 16.49
CA LEU A 103 9.94 -8.39 17.02
C LEU A 103 10.20 -9.37 18.15
N ARG A 104 11.25 -10.18 18.06
CA ARG A 104 11.64 -11.11 19.12
C ARG A 104 12.05 -10.35 20.40
N MET A 105 12.81 -9.27 20.30
CA MET A 105 13.16 -8.44 21.45
C MET A 105 11.93 -7.75 22.04
N ALA A 106 11.07 -7.17 21.21
CA ALA A 106 9.83 -6.55 21.64
C ALA A 106 8.92 -7.54 22.37
N SER A 107 8.79 -8.77 21.84
CA SER A 107 7.92 -9.82 22.42
C SER A 107 8.39 -10.33 23.78
N LYS A 108 9.66 -10.20 24.14
CA LYS A 108 10.14 -10.47 25.51
C LYS A 108 9.52 -9.55 26.55
N ARG A 109 9.27 -8.30 26.19
CA ARG A 109 8.65 -7.30 27.08
C ARG A 109 7.14 -7.21 26.90
N TRP A 110 6.68 -7.34 25.67
CA TRP A 110 5.26 -7.27 25.23
C TRP A 110 4.92 -8.53 24.44
N PRO A 111 4.49 -9.62 25.07
CA PRO A 111 4.26 -10.91 24.41
C PRO A 111 3.34 -10.83 23.19
N ASN A 112 2.43 -9.86 23.17
CA ASN A 112 1.46 -9.64 22.10
C ASN A 112 1.87 -8.53 21.10
N ALA A 113 3.15 -8.11 21.05
CA ALA A 113 3.60 -6.98 20.24
C ALA A 113 3.16 -7.10 18.77
N GLY A 114 3.37 -8.25 18.14
CA GLY A 114 2.97 -8.48 16.74
C GLY A 114 1.47 -8.31 16.51
N SER A 115 0.62 -8.91 17.36
CA SER A 115 -0.83 -8.80 17.25
C SER A 115 -1.35 -7.38 17.55
N GLN A 116 -0.69 -6.63 18.45
CA GLN A 116 -1.05 -5.22 18.70
C GLN A 116 -0.70 -4.33 17.51
N ILE A 117 0.45 -4.54 16.86
CA ILE A 117 0.82 -3.85 15.63
C ILE A 117 -0.22 -4.15 14.52
N GLN A 118 -0.61 -5.40 14.34
CA GLN A 118 -1.64 -5.79 13.37
C GLN A 118 -2.98 -5.14 13.67
N LYS A 119 -3.44 -5.11 14.93
CA LYS A 119 -4.68 -4.41 15.34
C LYS A 119 -4.61 -2.91 15.04
N THR A 120 -3.46 -2.28 15.28
CA THR A 120 -3.24 -0.88 14.94
C THR A 120 -3.37 -0.65 13.43
N ALA A 121 -2.78 -1.52 12.60
CA ALA A 121 -2.93 -1.46 11.14
C ALA A 121 -4.40 -1.59 10.69
N GLU A 122 -5.18 -2.45 11.34
CA GLU A 122 -6.62 -2.59 11.06
C GLU A 122 -7.41 -1.31 11.42
N LEU A 123 -7.08 -0.68 12.55
CA LEU A 123 -7.70 0.60 12.95
C LEU A 123 -7.35 1.70 11.93
N VAL A 124 -6.09 1.84 11.56
CA VAL A 124 -5.65 2.79 10.51
C VAL A 124 -6.40 2.53 9.21
N SER A 125 -6.56 1.26 8.81
CA SER A 125 -7.32 0.91 7.60
C SER A 125 -8.79 1.31 7.68
N LYS A 126 -9.45 1.14 8.84
CA LYS A 126 -10.84 1.57 9.06
C LYS A 126 -10.98 3.09 8.99
N HIS A 127 -10.09 3.82 9.67
CA HIS A 127 -10.08 5.29 9.62
C HIS A 127 -9.84 5.81 8.21
N LYS A 128 -8.89 5.22 7.47
CA LYS A 128 -8.63 5.64 6.09
C LYS A 128 -9.82 5.39 5.16
N LYS A 129 -10.56 4.28 5.34
CA LYS A 129 -11.80 4.04 4.58
C LYS A 129 -12.88 5.08 4.86
N ALA A 130 -13.07 5.45 6.13
CA ALA A 130 -14.01 6.49 6.51
C ALA A 130 -13.60 7.86 5.94
N HIS A 131 -12.31 8.19 6.02
CA HIS A 131 -11.75 9.40 5.45
C HIS A 131 -11.93 9.46 3.92
N ASP A 132 -11.61 8.38 3.20
CA ASP A 132 -11.80 8.30 1.75
C ASP A 132 -13.29 8.51 1.37
N PHE A 133 -14.21 7.92 2.13
CA PHE A 133 -15.64 8.12 1.93
C PHE A 133 -16.07 9.59 2.13
N LEU A 134 -15.51 10.27 3.14
CA LEU A 134 -15.78 11.69 3.37
C LEU A 134 -15.22 12.56 2.25
N LEU A 135 -14.02 12.27 1.76
CA LEU A 135 -13.43 12.96 0.61
C LEU A 135 -14.28 12.77 -0.64
N ASP A 136 -14.75 11.55 -0.92
CA ASP A 136 -15.67 11.30 -2.04
C ASP A 136 -16.95 12.13 -1.93
N ARG A 137 -17.56 12.17 -0.75
CA ARG A 137 -18.79 12.93 -0.54
C ARG A 137 -18.61 14.44 -0.67
N GLN A 138 -17.47 14.96 -0.22
CA GLN A 138 -17.21 16.39 -0.19
C GLN A 138 -16.64 16.91 -1.52
N PHE A 139 -15.80 16.13 -2.17
CA PHE A 139 -14.99 16.59 -3.31
C PHE A 139 -15.18 15.76 -4.59
N GLY A 140 -16.01 14.70 -4.56
CA GLY A 140 -16.17 13.78 -5.70
C GLY A 140 -16.65 14.47 -6.99
N GLU A 141 -17.42 15.54 -6.90
CA GLU A 141 -17.88 16.30 -8.06
C GLU A 141 -16.75 17.01 -8.83
N TYR A 142 -15.63 17.34 -8.14
CA TYR A 142 -14.44 17.95 -8.74
C TYR A 142 -13.46 16.91 -9.30
N ILE A 143 -13.66 15.64 -8.99
CA ILE A 143 -12.82 14.53 -9.40
C ILE A 143 -13.48 13.81 -10.58
N ARG A 144 -12.96 14.00 -11.80
CA ARG A 144 -13.52 13.45 -13.04
C ARG A 144 -12.57 12.46 -13.68
N GLY A 145 -12.53 11.24 -13.17
CA GLY A 145 -11.62 10.21 -13.67
C GLY A 145 -10.16 10.66 -13.58
N HIS A 146 -9.48 10.71 -14.72
CA HIS A 146 -8.07 11.11 -14.79
C HIS A 146 -7.82 12.63 -14.80
N LYS A 147 -8.87 13.46 -14.60
CA LYS A 147 -8.77 14.93 -14.58
C LYS A 147 -9.13 15.49 -13.22
N LEU A 148 -8.37 16.49 -12.78
CA LEU A 148 -8.62 17.23 -11.54
C LEU A 148 -8.38 18.70 -11.75
N GLN A 149 -9.41 19.51 -11.47
CA GLN A 149 -9.37 20.97 -11.70
C GLN A 149 -8.36 21.65 -10.79
N ARG A 150 -7.36 22.33 -11.38
CA ARG A 150 -6.37 23.08 -10.61
C ARG A 150 -7.00 24.22 -9.81
N LYS A 151 -7.96 24.96 -10.39
CA LYS A 151 -8.63 26.06 -9.69
C LYS A 151 -9.21 25.62 -8.36
N PHE A 152 -9.91 24.50 -8.34
CA PHE A 152 -10.45 23.90 -7.13
C PHE A 152 -9.35 23.58 -6.10
N LEU A 153 -8.22 23.00 -6.53
CA LEU A 153 -7.11 22.68 -5.62
C LEU A 153 -6.48 23.92 -4.98
N LEU A 154 -6.45 25.06 -5.68
CA LEU A 154 -5.93 26.31 -5.16
C LEU A 154 -6.82 26.98 -4.10
N GLU A 155 -8.07 26.55 -3.97
CA GLU A 155 -9.02 27.03 -2.95
C GLU A 155 -8.91 26.23 -1.64
N LEU A 156 -8.17 25.11 -1.65
CA LEU A 156 -8.00 24.24 -0.50
C LEU A 156 -6.77 24.61 0.33
N GLU A 157 -6.84 24.35 1.64
CA GLU A 157 -5.65 24.34 2.48
C GLU A 157 -4.68 23.23 2.03
N GLU A 158 -3.39 23.41 2.27
CA GLU A 158 -2.33 22.56 1.75
C GLU A 158 -2.50 21.08 2.13
N ASP A 159 -2.83 20.80 3.40
CA ASP A 159 -3.02 19.42 3.87
C ASP A 159 -4.25 18.77 3.22
N THR A 160 -5.35 19.53 3.09
CA THR A 160 -6.57 19.04 2.41
C THR A 160 -6.30 18.81 0.93
N CYS A 161 -5.60 19.71 0.26
CA CYS A 161 -5.20 19.56 -1.13
C CYS A 161 -4.33 18.28 -1.32
N ALA A 162 -3.39 18.01 -0.41
CA ALA A 162 -2.57 16.81 -0.45
C ALA A 162 -3.42 15.53 -0.33
N GLU A 163 -4.40 15.51 0.56
CA GLU A 163 -5.29 14.34 0.75
C GLU A 163 -6.24 14.16 -0.44
N VAL A 164 -6.76 15.23 -1.04
CA VAL A 164 -7.57 15.17 -2.28
C VAL A 164 -6.73 14.60 -3.43
N LEU A 165 -5.49 15.07 -3.61
CA LEU A 165 -4.57 14.53 -4.63
C LEU A 165 -4.29 13.04 -4.40
N ARG A 166 -4.01 12.63 -3.16
CA ARG A 166 -3.80 11.22 -2.81
C ARG A 166 -5.03 10.37 -3.09
N HIS A 167 -6.20 10.87 -2.70
CA HIS A 167 -7.46 10.18 -2.92
C HIS A 167 -7.74 10.02 -4.43
N TRP A 168 -7.57 11.08 -5.21
CA TRP A 168 -7.72 11.03 -6.67
C TRP A 168 -6.78 10.02 -7.34
N ILE A 169 -5.50 10.00 -6.95
CA ILE A 169 -4.53 9.01 -7.47
C ILE A 169 -4.95 7.59 -7.09
N LYS A 170 -5.43 7.39 -5.86
CA LYS A 170 -5.86 6.09 -5.34
C LYS A 170 -7.05 5.51 -6.09
N ILE A 171 -8.10 6.30 -6.33
CA ILE A 171 -9.31 5.82 -7.03
C ILE A 171 -9.05 5.48 -8.49
N ASN A 172 -7.99 6.02 -9.09
CA ASN A 172 -7.52 5.67 -10.43
C ASN A 172 -6.59 4.44 -10.45
N ASN A 173 -6.45 3.71 -9.33
CA ASN A 173 -5.62 2.49 -9.19
C ASN A 173 -4.13 2.68 -9.54
N ILE A 174 -3.62 3.88 -9.34
CA ILE A 174 -2.24 4.25 -9.64
C ILE A 174 -1.38 4.16 -8.37
N ALA A 175 -0.10 3.88 -8.55
CA ALA A 175 0.88 3.81 -7.49
C ALA A 175 0.92 5.11 -6.67
N MET A 176 0.70 5.00 -5.35
CA MET A 176 0.70 6.16 -4.46
C MET A 176 2.10 6.80 -4.41
N PRO A 177 2.24 8.09 -4.74
CA PRO A 177 3.52 8.78 -4.63
C PRO A 177 3.96 8.94 -3.17
N ASN A 178 5.27 8.92 -2.94
CA ASN A 178 5.84 9.22 -1.64
C ASN A 178 5.77 10.74 -1.35
N LYS A 179 6.13 11.14 -0.11
CA LYS A 179 6.11 12.55 0.30
C LYS A 179 6.90 13.45 -0.65
N LYS A 180 8.12 13.05 -1.04
CA LYS A 180 8.98 13.83 -1.93
C LYS A 180 8.30 14.14 -3.28
N ILE A 181 7.61 13.16 -3.85
CA ILE A 181 6.87 13.34 -5.11
C ILE A 181 5.65 14.23 -4.91
N ILE A 182 4.93 14.09 -3.78
CA ILE A 182 3.82 15.01 -3.45
C ILE A 182 4.34 16.46 -3.35
N ASP A 183 5.45 16.68 -2.66
CA ASP A 183 6.07 18.01 -2.54
C ASP A 183 6.47 18.56 -3.93
N GLU A 184 6.97 17.71 -4.83
CA GLU A 184 7.28 18.05 -6.22
C GLU A 184 6.02 18.42 -7.02
N ILE A 185 4.93 17.66 -6.85
CA ILE A 185 3.61 17.99 -7.45
C ILE A 185 3.13 19.36 -6.96
N PHE A 186 3.21 19.62 -5.66
CA PHE A 186 2.85 20.93 -5.10
C PHE A 186 3.68 22.05 -5.72
N LYS A 187 5.00 21.88 -5.77
CA LYS A 187 5.91 22.88 -6.38
C LYS A 187 5.56 23.13 -7.84
N ALA A 188 5.33 22.05 -8.62
CA ALA A 188 5.15 22.13 -10.07
C ALA A 188 3.75 22.61 -10.48
N PHE A 189 2.69 22.22 -9.76
CA PHE A 189 1.31 22.43 -10.21
C PHE A 189 0.49 23.36 -9.31
N ILE A 190 0.83 23.50 -8.02
CA ILE A 190 0.07 24.30 -7.07
C ILE A 190 0.74 25.64 -6.81
N ARG A 191 2.03 25.63 -6.44
CA ARG A 191 2.79 26.83 -6.03
C ARG A 191 3.41 27.61 -7.20
N SER A 192 3.37 27.06 -8.42
CA SER A 192 3.87 27.72 -9.65
C SER A 192 2.76 27.82 -10.71
N ASN A 193 3.05 28.48 -11.82
CA ASN A 193 2.17 28.49 -12.99
C ASN A 193 2.60 27.38 -13.96
N PRO A 194 1.91 26.22 -13.97
CA PRO A 194 2.26 25.13 -14.85
C PRO A 194 1.96 25.46 -16.31
N SER A 195 2.71 24.85 -17.22
CA SER A 195 2.49 24.86 -18.66
C SER A 195 2.20 23.45 -19.17
N SER A 196 1.84 23.32 -20.43
CA SER A 196 1.67 22.01 -21.09
C SER A 196 2.93 21.12 -21.09
N LYS A 197 4.10 21.71 -20.81
CA LYS A 197 5.39 21.00 -20.68
C LYS A 197 5.66 20.53 -19.24
N THR A 198 4.89 21.05 -18.26
CA THR A 198 5.09 20.67 -16.85
C THR A 198 4.72 19.21 -16.65
N LYS A 199 5.65 18.42 -16.08
CA LYS A 199 5.48 16.99 -15.88
C LYS A 199 6.17 16.53 -14.61
N VAL A 200 5.48 15.73 -13.81
CA VAL A 200 6.04 15.03 -12.64
C VAL A 200 5.77 13.54 -12.80
N ASN A 201 6.82 12.72 -12.69
CA ASN A 201 6.74 11.27 -12.87
C ASN A 201 7.01 10.55 -11.56
N TRP A 202 6.36 9.38 -11.35
CA TRP A 202 6.70 8.48 -10.26
C TRP A 202 6.43 7.02 -10.59
N SER A 203 7.09 6.16 -9.85
CA SER A 203 6.88 4.72 -9.85
C SER A 203 7.07 4.19 -8.43
N ARG A 204 6.58 3.00 -8.15
CA ARG A 204 6.92 2.27 -6.91
C ARG A 204 7.89 1.15 -7.21
N ALA A 205 8.80 0.93 -6.27
CA ALA A 205 9.82 -0.12 -6.39
C ALA A 205 9.22 -1.55 -6.35
N ASP A 206 8.01 -1.70 -5.81
CA ASP A 206 7.33 -3.00 -5.68
C ASP A 206 6.52 -3.39 -6.92
N ASN A 207 6.37 -2.50 -7.90
CA ASN A 207 5.58 -2.67 -9.13
C ASN A 207 4.18 -3.26 -8.92
N ASP A 208 3.64 -3.15 -7.70
CA ASP A 208 2.30 -3.65 -7.35
C ASP A 208 1.17 -2.81 -7.98
N GLN A 209 1.51 -1.64 -8.51
CA GLN A 209 0.60 -0.72 -9.19
C GLN A 209 1.33 -0.03 -10.35
N LYS A 210 0.56 0.44 -11.32
CA LYS A 210 1.08 1.12 -12.52
C LYS A 210 1.85 2.40 -12.14
N SER A 211 2.97 2.62 -12.80
CA SER A 211 3.70 3.89 -12.78
C SER A 211 2.87 4.98 -13.45
N ALA A 212 3.06 6.23 -13.06
CA ALA A 212 2.28 7.33 -13.61
C ALA A 212 3.07 8.62 -13.73
N PHE A 213 2.44 9.57 -14.40
CA PHE A 213 2.90 10.94 -14.43
C PHE A 213 1.72 11.92 -14.49
N LEU A 214 1.92 13.10 -13.91
CA LEU A 214 1.01 14.24 -14.03
C LEU A 214 1.49 15.20 -15.12
N THR A 215 0.53 15.72 -15.86
CA THR A 215 0.70 16.83 -16.81
C THR A 215 -0.36 17.90 -16.53
N PHE A 216 -0.27 19.02 -17.23
CA PHE A 216 -1.22 20.13 -17.13
C PHE A 216 -1.77 20.48 -18.52
N CYS A 217 -3.09 20.55 -18.63
CA CYS A 217 -3.78 20.92 -19.85
C CYS A 217 -5.11 21.61 -19.54
N ASP A 218 -5.38 22.75 -20.19
CA ASP A 218 -6.65 23.46 -20.14
C ASP A 218 -7.20 23.77 -18.72
N GLY A 219 -6.29 24.07 -17.79
CA GLY A 219 -6.64 24.38 -16.40
C GLY A 219 -6.73 23.15 -15.48
N ASP A 220 -6.57 21.95 -16.00
CA ASP A 220 -6.68 20.69 -15.28
C ASP A 220 -5.33 19.99 -15.11
N LEU A 221 -5.15 19.31 -13.98
CA LEU A 221 -4.15 18.28 -13.80
C LEU A 221 -4.64 17.01 -14.48
N ILE A 222 -3.79 16.40 -15.30
CA ILE A 222 -4.10 15.16 -16.03
C ILE A 222 -3.21 14.05 -15.51
N LEU A 223 -3.85 12.98 -15.02
CA LEU A 223 -3.18 11.77 -14.55
C LEU A 223 -3.04 10.79 -15.70
N ASN A 224 -1.80 10.39 -16.00
CA ASN A 224 -1.48 9.50 -17.10
C ASN A 224 -0.81 8.23 -16.54
N GLU A 225 -1.16 7.08 -17.08
CA GLU A 225 -0.47 5.81 -16.85
C GLU A 225 0.78 5.72 -17.72
N LYS A 226 1.79 4.98 -17.23
CA LYS A 226 3.05 4.78 -17.94
C LYS A 226 3.24 3.30 -18.29
#